data_909050f6d73eb777809c92c751b9cb72
#
_entry.id   909050f6d73eb777809c92c751b9cb72
#
_cell.length_a   1.000
_cell.length_b   1.000
_cell.length_c   1.000
_cell.angle_alpha   90.00
_cell.angle_beta   90.00
_cell.angle_gamma   90.00
#
_symmetry.space_group_name_H-M   'P 1'
#
loop_
_entity.id
_entity.type
_entity.pdbx_description
1 polymer ?
#
loop_
_entity_poly.entity_id
_entity_poly.type
_entity_poly.pdbx_seq_one_letter_code
_entity_poly.pdbx_strand_id
1 'polypeptide(L)'
;SKMAVMVTGIPEGKQVQLKIMAWWTGKEGNNFDGGNPNQKTYTLQNGFNLIDYDYTYEGLAYVSYYDAHPETMPELTVHFVNGIVNGYLSPDKTNQEMYDLCAKAPNLHMDCWGNKVHSVWTSNGLKKYCKDVNGNPKGYRQFMNVLDSLIAWEHRSLGFEKYDRLPNTRSFAYVNYTYYMFQGGYGVSFHHNQEQRVLSCKTLITNDDDAIWGLSHEWGHQHQMQPYFCWGGLGEVSNNVQSYYNITHM
;
A
#
# COMPACT_ATOMS: atom_id res chain seq x y z
N SER A 1 4.77 -18.26 -18.97
CA SER A 1 3.41 -17.83 -19.42
C SER A 1 3.49 -16.37 -19.89
N LYS A 2 2.65 -15.99 -20.82
CA LYS A 2 2.64 -14.62 -21.37
C LYS A 2 1.34 -13.94 -20.98
N MET A 3 1.43 -12.71 -20.51
CA MET A 3 0.25 -11.87 -20.29
C MET A 3 0.00 -11.04 -21.54
N ALA A 4 -1.23 -11.06 -22.02
CA ALA A 4 -1.64 -10.29 -23.19
C ALA A 4 -2.50 -9.09 -22.73
N VAL A 5 -2.12 -7.90 -23.16
CA VAL A 5 -2.78 -6.64 -22.78
C VAL A 5 -3.04 -5.81 -24.04
N MET A 6 -4.27 -5.38 -24.22
CA MET A 6 -4.66 -4.44 -25.29
C MET A 6 -4.80 -3.04 -24.68
N VAL A 7 -4.15 -2.05 -25.26
CA VAL A 7 -4.21 -0.67 -24.78
C VAL A 7 -4.61 0.28 -25.89
N THR A 8 -5.45 1.25 -25.56
CA THR A 8 -5.80 2.36 -26.46
C THR A 8 -5.84 3.68 -25.69
N GLY A 9 -5.54 4.77 -26.37
CA GLY A 9 -5.63 6.11 -25.80
C GLY A 9 -4.32 6.65 -25.23
N ILE A 10 -3.18 5.95 -25.41
CA ILE A 10 -1.88 6.52 -24.98
C ILE A 10 -1.54 7.69 -25.89
N PRO A 11 -1.44 8.94 -25.37
CA PRO A 11 -1.07 10.11 -26.16
C PRO A 11 0.39 10.03 -26.65
N GLU A 12 0.67 10.72 -27.73
CA GLU A 12 2.04 10.85 -28.23
C GLU A 12 2.97 11.45 -27.16
N GLY A 13 4.15 10.87 -27.03
CA GLY A 13 5.16 11.28 -26.05
C GLY A 13 4.86 10.90 -24.58
N LYS A 14 3.74 10.25 -24.30
CA LYS A 14 3.40 9.78 -22.95
C LYS A 14 3.76 8.31 -22.76
N GLN A 15 4.08 7.97 -21.51
CA GLN A 15 4.49 6.61 -21.13
C GLN A 15 3.46 5.99 -20.18
N VAL A 16 3.00 4.81 -20.55
CA VAL A 16 2.17 3.95 -19.69
C VAL A 16 2.95 2.68 -19.38
N GLN A 17 2.92 2.26 -18.14
CA GLN A 17 3.66 1.09 -17.68
C GLN A 17 2.73 0.07 -17.04
N LEU A 18 3.00 -1.20 -17.28
CA LEU A 18 2.51 -2.30 -16.47
C LEU A 18 3.59 -2.66 -15.45
N LYS A 19 3.23 -2.59 -14.18
CA LYS A 19 4.09 -2.97 -13.06
C LYS A 19 3.53 -4.24 -12.43
N ILE A 20 4.35 -5.27 -12.29
CA ILE A 20 3.96 -6.50 -11.61
C ILE A 20 4.79 -6.60 -10.34
N MET A 21 4.12 -6.61 -9.20
CA MET A 21 4.72 -6.66 -7.88
C MET A 21 4.44 -8.02 -7.24
N ALA A 22 5.50 -8.71 -6.86
CA ALA A 22 5.44 -10.00 -6.18
C ALA A 22 6.16 -9.95 -4.84
N TRP A 23 5.59 -10.59 -3.83
CA TRP A 23 6.17 -10.69 -2.49
C TRP A 23 6.83 -12.04 -2.27
N TRP A 24 7.97 -12.04 -1.62
CA TRP A 24 8.62 -13.26 -1.20
C TRP A 24 7.86 -13.87 0.00
N THR A 25 7.48 -15.13 -0.13
CA THR A 25 6.67 -15.82 0.88
C THR A 25 7.43 -16.93 1.62
N GLY A 26 8.77 -16.92 1.58
CA GLY A 26 9.60 -17.91 2.25
C GLY A 26 9.85 -19.20 1.46
N LYS A 27 9.39 -19.29 0.22
CA LYS A 27 9.69 -20.47 -0.64
C LYS A 27 11.12 -20.42 -1.12
N GLU A 28 11.84 -21.55 -1.04
CA GLU A 28 13.21 -21.66 -1.52
C GLU A 28 13.33 -21.29 -3.01
N GLY A 29 14.48 -20.72 -3.38
CA GLY A 29 14.79 -20.31 -4.75
C GLY A 29 14.45 -18.85 -5.09
N ASN A 30 13.92 -18.10 -4.17
CA ASN A 30 13.65 -16.69 -4.35
C ASN A 30 14.85 -15.85 -3.94
N ASN A 31 15.53 -15.23 -4.91
CA ASN A 31 16.60 -14.24 -4.66
C ASN A 31 16.03 -12.86 -4.31
N PHE A 32 14.94 -12.80 -3.56
CA PHE A 32 14.39 -11.54 -3.10
C PHE A 32 15.02 -11.15 -1.76
N ASP A 33 15.28 -9.87 -1.62
CA ASP A 33 15.39 -9.26 -0.32
C ASP A 33 14.00 -9.36 0.36
N GLY A 34 13.73 -10.38 1.09
CA GLY A 34 12.39 -10.73 1.63
C GLY A 34 11.61 -9.60 2.33
N GLY A 35 12.18 -8.39 2.44
CA GLY A 35 11.54 -7.18 2.93
C GLY A 35 10.79 -6.41 1.85
N ASN A 36 11.38 -6.24 0.67
CA ASN A 36 10.79 -5.47 -0.43
C ASN A 36 10.08 -6.38 -1.45
N PRO A 37 8.99 -5.91 -2.08
CA PRO A 37 8.41 -6.62 -3.21
C PRO A 37 9.37 -6.57 -4.41
N ASN A 38 9.42 -7.65 -5.18
CA ASN A 38 10.07 -7.64 -6.47
C ASN A 38 9.14 -6.98 -7.50
N GLN A 39 9.59 -5.93 -8.14
CA GLN A 39 8.83 -5.22 -9.17
C GLN A 39 9.47 -5.43 -10.54
N LYS A 40 8.67 -5.92 -11.49
CA LYS A 40 8.99 -5.90 -12.92
C LYS A 40 8.12 -4.84 -13.62
N THR A 41 8.75 -4.05 -14.48
CA THR A 41 8.08 -2.95 -15.18
C THR A 41 8.20 -3.15 -16.70
N TYR A 42 7.07 -2.99 -17.38
CA TYR A 42 6.96 -3.13 -18.83
C TYR A 42 6.31 -1.87 -19.39
N THR A 43 6.91 -1.27 -20.42
CA THR A 43 6.30 -0.16 -21.14
C THR A 43 5.23 -0.68 -22.09
N LEU A 44 4.02 -0.13 -21.98
CA LEU A 44 2.89 -0.46 -22.84
C LEU A 44 2.82 0.48 -24.04
N GLN A 45 2.35 -0.06 -25.16
CA GLN A 45 2.09 0.69 -26.40
C GLN A 45 0.63 0.58 -26.78
N ASN A 46 0.14 1.53 -27.58
CA ASN A 46 -1.19 1.39 -28.18
C ASN A 46 -1.25 0.11 -29.03
N GLY A 47 -2.36 -0.62 -28.91
CA GLY A 47 -2.54 -1.92 -29.56
C GLY A 47 -2.21 -3.09 -28.63
N PHE A 48 -1.78 -4.19 -29.20
CA PHE A 48 -1.54 -5.45 -28.51
C PHE A 48 -0.14 -5.49 -27.93
N ASN A 49 -0.06 -5.79 -26.62
CA ASN A 49 1.19 -5.99 -25.87
C ASN A 49 1.26 -7.43 -25.38
N LEU A 50 2.37 -8.11 -25.66
CA LEU A 50 2.65 -9.43 -25.15
C LEU A 50 3.76 -9.33 -24.10
N ILE A 51 3.41 -9.51 -22.85
CA ILE A 51 4.30 -9.38 -21.70
C ILE A 51 4.85 -10.76 -21.35
N ASP A 52 6.15 -10.91 -21.46
CA ASP A 52 6.82 -12.14 -21.03
C ASP A 52 7.15 -12.02 -19.54
N TYR A 53 6.21 -12.49 -18.72
CA TYR A 53 6.32 -12.49 -17.28
C TYR A 53 6.71 -13.88 -16.77
N ASP A 54 7.79 -13.94 -16.02
CA ASP A 54 8.17 -15.15 -15.32
C ASP A 54 7.26 -15.34 -14.09
N TYR A 55 6.31 -16.26 -14.22
CA TYR A 55 5.33 -16.58 -13.19
C TYR A 55 5.84 -17.48 -12.07
N THR A 56 7.12 -17.56 -11.87
CA THR A 56 7.69 -18.25 -10.70
C THR A 56 7.12 -17.69 -9.39
N TYR A 57 6.64 -16.44 -9.46
CA TYR A 57 6.05 -15.71 -8.32
C TYR A 57 4.69 -15.14 -8.68
N GLU A 58 3.70 -15.40 -7.81
CA GLU A 58 2.40 -14.76 -7.90
C GLU A 58 2.53 -13.26 -7.58
N GLY A 59 2.13 -12.40 -8.51
CA GLY A 59 2.22 -10.96 -8.38
C GLY A 59 0.89 -10.26 -8.64
N LEU A 60 0.75 -9.05 -8.11
CA LEU A 60 -0.32 -8.13 -8.44
C LEU A 60 0.13 -7.22 -9.58
N ALA A 61 -0.75 -7.01 -10.56
CA ALA A 61 -0.48 -6.21 -11.74
C ALA A 61 -1.14 -4.83 -11.64
N TYR A 62 -0.33 -3.79 -11.85
CA TYR A 62 -0.76 -2.39 -11.76
C TYR A 62 -0.47 -1.66 -13.05
N VAL A 63 -1.41 -0.87 -13.53
CA VAL A 63 -1.17 0.09 -14.62
C VAL A 63 -0.75 1.42 -14.00
N SER A 64 0.41 1.91 -14.42
CA SER A 64 0.95 3.19 -14.00
C SER A 64 0.95 4.17 -15.16
N TYR A 65 0.21 5.25 -15.01
CA TYR A 65 0.13 6.36 -15.96
C TYR A 65 0.31 7.65 -15.16
N TYR A 66 1.45 8.29 -15.32
CA TYR A 66 1.79 9.51 -14.59
C TYR A 66 1.85 10.71 -15.51
N ASP A 67 1.27 11.79 -15.06
CA ASP A 67 1.43 13.11 -15.64
C ASP A 67 1.43 14.19 -14.55
N ALA A 68 2.09 15.31 -14.82
CA ALA A 68 2.08 16.46 -13.89
C ALA A 68 0.69 17.14 -13.83
N HIS A 69 -0.14 16.93 -14.87
CA HIS A 69 -1.48 17.47 -15.01
C HIS A 69 -2.49 16.35 -15.33
N PRO A 70 -2.74 15.44 -14.37
CA PRO A 70 -3.57 14.26 -14.59
C PRO A 70 -5.01 14.62 -14.99
N GLU A 71 -5.50 15.77 -14.54
CA GLU A 71 -6.84 16.28 -14.84
C GLU A 71 -7.06 16.64 -16.33
N THR A 72 -5.98 16.83 -17.07
CA THR A 72 -6.03 17.16 -18.52
C THR A 72 -5.77 15.96 -19.42
N MET A 73 -5.43 14.81 -18.81
CA MET A 73 -5.05 13.63 -19.56
C MET A 73 -6.28 12.88 -20.09
N PRO A 74 -6.24 12.38 -21.34
CA PRO A 74 -7.31 11.54 -21.84
C PRO A 74 -7.39 10.21 -21.08
N GLU A 75 -8.59 9.64 -21.08
CA GLU A 75 -8.81 8.31 -20.53
C GLU A 75 -8.05 7.25 -21.35
N LEU A 76 -7.46 6.30 -20.64
CA LEU A 76 -6.86 5.11 -21.21
C LEU A 76 -7.83 3.93 -21.11
N THR A 77 -7.90 3.13 -22.15
CA THR A 77 -8.54 1.82 -22.06
C THR A 77 -7.46 0.75 -22.02
N VAL A 78 -7.46 -0.03 -20.94
CA VAL A 78 -6.54 -1.17 -20.77
C VAL A 78 -7.36 -2.44 -20.58
N HIS A 79 -7.24 -3.36 -21.51
CA HIS A 79 -7.94 -4.64 -21.49
C HIS A 79 -6.93 -5.78 -21.30
N PHE A 80 -7.03 -6.49 -20.18
CA PHE A 80 -6.27 -7.71 -19.93
C PHE A 80 -6.99 -8.88 -20.61
N VAL A 81 -6.34 -9.47 -21.60
CA VAL A 81 -6.91 -10.61 -22.36
C VAL A 81 -6.89 -11.90 -21.53
N ASN A 82 -5.89 -12.04 -20.70
CA ASN A 82 -5.75 -13.15 -19.76
C ASN A 82 -5.23 -12.66 -18.41
N GLY A 83 -5.39 -13.48 -17.41
CA GLY A 83 -5.07 -13.19 -16.01
C GLY A 83 -6.25 -13.55 -15.11
N ILE A 84 -6.06 -13.42 -13.83
CA ILE A 84 -7.10 -13.70 -12.84
C ILE A 84 -7.38 -12.40 -12.08
N VAL A 85 -8.66 -12.01 -12.02
CA VAL A 85 -9.07 -10.82 -11.27
C VAL A 85 -9.00 -11.12 -9.79
N ASN A 86 -8.12 -10.44 -9.07
CA ASN A 86 -7.99 -10.56 -7.62
C ASN A 86 -9.02 -9.70 -6.88
N GLY A 87 -9.41 -8.58 -7.46
CA GLY A 87 -10.20 -7.54 -6.78
C GLY A 87 -9.33 -6.68 -5.88
N TYR A 88 -9.98 -5.71 -5.22
CA TYR A 88 -9.35 -4.81 -4.25
C TYR A 88 -10.39 -4.32 -3.24
N LEU A 89 -9.95 -3.90 -2.08
CA LEU A 89 -10.78 -3.30 -1.04
C LEU A 89 -10.75 -1.77 -1.15
N SER A 90 -11.90 -1.14 -0.97
CA SER A 90 -12.04 0.32 -1.02
C SER A 90 -13.26 0.80 -0.25
N PRO A 91 -13.30 2.07 0.22
CA PRO A 91 -14.41 2.57 1.05
C PRO A 91 -15.78 2.60 0.37
N ASP A 92 -15.86 2.51 -0.95
CA ASP A 92 -17.12 2.41 -1.72
C ASP A 92 -17.81 1.04 -1.55
N LYS A 93 -17.07 0.01 -1.16
CA LYS A 93 -17.60 -1.34 -0.91
C LYS A 93 -18.10 -1.50 0.53
N THR A 94 -19.06 -2.38 0.71
CA THR A 94 -19.49 -2.79 2.05
C THR A 94 -18.46 -3.71 2.71
N ASN A 95 -18.46 -3.77 4.04
CA ASN A 95 -17.59 -4.69 4.78
C ASN A 95 -17.81 -6.15 4.40
N GLN A 96 -19.04 -6.54 4.03
CA GLN A 96 -19.34 -7.91 3.61
C GLN A 96 -18.76 -8.21 2.22
N GLU A 97 -18.91 -7.30 1.26
CA GLU A 97 -18.29 -7.44 -0.07
C GLU A 97 -16.77 -7.57 0.03
N MET A 98 -16.14 -6.75 0.87
CA MET A 98 -14.69 -6.81 1.11
C MET A 98 -14.25 -8.13 1.74
N TYR A 99 -15.03 -8.65 2.69
CA TYR A 99 -14.79 -9.98 3.25
C TYR A 99 -14.88 -11.08 2.19
N ASP A 100 -15.90 -11.02 1.34
CA ASP A 100 -16.11 -12.01 0.28
C ASP A 100 -15.00 -11.97 -0.78
N LEU A 101 -14.48 -10.77 -1.11
CA LEU A 101 -13.30 -10.62 -1.96
C LEU A 101 -12.07 -11.29 -1.33
N CYS A 102 -11.78 -11.03 -0.06
CA CYS A 102 -10.68 -11.70 0.64
C CYS A 102 -10.87 -13.22 0.74
N ALA A 103 -12.12 -13.68 0.91
CA ALA A 103 -12.41 -15.11 1.03
C ALA A 103 -12.23 -15.88 -0.29
N LYS A 104 -12.44 -15.20 -1.42
CA LYS A 104 -12.37 -15.76 -2.78
C LYS A 104 -11.08 -15.37 -3.51
N ALA A 105 -10.20 -14.57 -2.88
CA ALA A 105 -8.99 -14.06 -3.51
C ALA A 105 -8.13 -15.19 -4.08
N PRO A 106 -7.82 -15.18 -5.37
CA PRO A 106 -6.92 -16.16 -5.98
C PRO A 106 -5.46 -15.92 -5.60
N ASN A 107 -5.09 -14.69 -5.23
CA ASN A 107 -3.76 -14.32 -4.78
C ASN A 107 -3.70 -14.25 -3.24
N LEU A 108 -2.53 -14.54 -2.68
CA LEU A 108 -2.28 -14.39 -1.25
C LEU A 108 -2.41 -12.94 -0.77
N HIS A 109 -2.07 -11.99 -1.61
CA HIS A 109 -2.05 -10.56 -1.30
C HIS A 109 -3.28 -9.85 -1.86
N MET A 110 -3.79 -8.87 -1.10
CA MET A 110 -4.97 -8.09 -1.43
C MET A 110 -4.68 -6.60 -1.26
N ASP A 111 -5.05 -5.81 -2.27
CA ASP A 111 -4.98 -4.36 -2.23
C ASP A 111 -6.08 -3.74 -1.36
N CYS A 112 -5.72 -2.73 -0.59
CA CYS A 112 -6.62 -1.85 0.16
C CYS A 112 -6.38 -0.40 -0.27
N TRP A 113 -7.37 0.23 -0.89
CA TRP A 113 -7.30 1.58 -1.42
C TRP A 113 -8.10 2.54 -0.55
N GLY A 114 -7.47 3.10 0.49
CA GLY A 114 -7.99 4.24 1.25
C GLY A 114 -7.86 5.56 0.47
N ASN A 115 -8.24 6.66 1.09
CA ASN A 115 -8.13 7.99 0.47
C ASN A 115 -6.69 8.52 0.49
N LYS A 116 -5.95 8.25 1.57
CA LYS A 116 -4.56 8.70 1.78
C LYS A 116 -3.55 7.56 1.81
N VAL A 117 -4.01 6.34 2.03
CA VAL A 117 -3.16 5.15 2.12
C VAL A 117 -3.57 4.10 1.09
N HIS A 118 -2.62 3.64 0.30
CA HIS A 118 -2.68 2.39 -0.45
C HIS A 118 -1.92 1.35 0.34
N SER A 119 -2.53 0.21 0.62
CA SER A 119 -1.83 -0.84 1.36
C SER A 119 -2.10 -2.23 0.81
N VAL A 120 -1.15 -3.14 1.04
CA VAL A 120 -1.23 -4.54 0.59
C VAL A 120 -1.00 -5.46 1.77
N TRP A 121 -1.96 -6.31 2.05
CA TRP A 121 -1.95 -7.27 3.16
C TRP A 121 -2.28 -8.67 2.69
N THR A 122 -2.05 -9.67 3.55
CA THR A 122 -2.48 -11.02 3.18
C THR A 122 -4.00 -11.13 3.24
N SER A 123 -4.61 -11.78 2.24
CA SER A 123 -6.06 -12.04 2.20
C SER A 123 -6.52 -12.79 3.46
N ASN A 124 -5.70 -13.70 3.97
CA ASN A 124 -5.98 -14.44 5.20
C ASN A 124 -5.86 -13.56 6.45
N GLY A 125 -4.86 -12.67 6.51
CA GLY A 125 -4.70 -11.70 7.59
C GLY A 125 -5.92 -10.77 7.66
N LEU A 126 -6.31 -10.20 6.53
CA LEU A 126 -7.51 -9.35 6.43
C LEU A 126 -8.79 -10.07 6.90
N LYS A 127 -9.01 -11.32 6.50
CA LYS A 127 -10.17 -12.09 7.00
C LYS A 127 -10.15 -12.33 8.49
N LYS A 128 -8.99 -12.64 9.03
CA LYS A 128 -8.84 -13.08 10.42
C LYS A 128 -8.75 -11.92 11.40
N TYR A 129 -8.02 -10.87 11.04
CA TYR A 129 -7.61 -9.84 11.98
C TYR A 129 -8.23 -8.47 11.74
N CYS A 130 -8.84 -8.21 10.57
CA CYS A 130 -9.46 -6.91 10.30
C CYS A 130 -10.72 -6.74 11.15
N LYS A 131 -10.56 -6.00 12.27
CA LYS A 131 -11.59 -5.73 13.27
C LYS A 131 -11.91 -4.25 13.32
N ASP A 132 -13.16 -3.94 13.67
CA ASP A 132 -13.60 -2.58 13.92
C ASP A 132 -13.08 -2.03 15.26
N VAL A 133 -13.44 -0.79 15.60
CA VAL A 133 -13.04 -0.13 16.84
C VAL A 133 -13.58 -0.82 18.11
N ASN A 134 -14.65 -1.60 17.99
CA ASN A 134 -15.22 -2.38 19.08
C ASN A 134 -14.63 -3.80 19.15
N GLY A 135 -13.77 -4.17 18.22
CA GLY A 135 -13.18 -5.50 18.11
C GLY A 135 -14.04 -6.52 17.36
N ASN A 136 -15.13 -6.09 16.70
CA ASN A 136 -15.94 -6.96 15.87
C ASN A 136 -15.23 -7.27 14.54
N PRO A 137 -15.41 -8.47 13.96
CA PRO A 137 -14.81 -8.84 12.70
C PRO A 137 -15.37 -8.01 11.53
N LYS A 138 -14.64 -8.00 10.39
CA LYS A 138 -15.00 -7.30 9.15
C LYS A 138 -15.00 -5.77 9.29
N GLY A 139 -14.02 -5.21 10.00
CA GLY A 139 -13.87 -3.77 10.20
C GLY A 139 -13.17 -3.03 9.05
N TYR A 140 -13.27 -3.48 7.79
CA TYR A 140 -12.45 -3.00 6.66
C TYR A 140 -12.53 -1.50 6.39
N ARG A 141 -13.74 -0.94 6.37
CA ARG A 141 -13.93 0.50 6.15
C ARG A 141 -13.27 1.31 7.26
N GLN A 142 -13.48 0.90 8.51
CA GLN A 142 -12.88 1.59 9.65
C GLN A 142 -11.36 1.45 9.64
N PHE A 143 -10.84 0.28 9.30
CA PHE A 143 -9.40 0.06 9.15
C PHE A 143 -8.77 1.03 8.16
N MET A 144 -9.32 1.15 6.95
CA MET A 144 -8.82 2.11 5.95
C MET A 144 -8.93 3.56 6.45
N ASN A 145 -10.03 3.92 7.12
CA ASN A 145 -10.20 5.25 7.70
C ASN A 145 -9.18 5.55 8.81
N VAL A 146 -8.84 4.56 9.64
CA VAL A 146 -7.81 4.70 10.68
C VAL A 146 -6.45 4.97 10.05
N LEU A 147 -6.05 4.22 9.02
CA LEU A 147 -4.80 4.46 8.31
C LEU A 147 -4.77 5.84 7.65
N ASP A 148 -5.87 6.23 6.98
CA ASP A 148 -6.01 7.56 6.37
C ASP A 148 -5.90 8.68 7.42
N SER A 149 -6.44 8.46 8.63
CA SER A 149 -6.36 9.42 9.74
C SER A 149 -4.94 9.56 10.26
N LEU A 150 -4.19 8.45 10.39
CA LEU A 150 -2.79 8.49 10.82
C LEU A 150 -1.95 9.37 9.89
N ILE A 151 -2.08 9.19 8.58
CA ILE A 151 -1.38 10.01 7.59
C ILE A 151 -1.87 11.47 7.62
N ALA A 152 -3.16 11.69 7.80
CA ALA A 152 -3.69 13.05 7.92
C ALA A 152 -3.11 13.79 9.12
N TRP A 153 -2.96 13.12 10.26
CA TRP A 153 -2.36 13.72 11.46
C TRP A 153 -0.86 13.97 11.28
N GLU A 154 -0.13 13.08 10.64
CA GLU A 154 1.28 13.34 10.30
C GLU A 154 1.43 14.57 9.40
N HIS A 155 0.62 14.68 8.34
CA HIS A 155 0.61 15.85 7.48
C HIS A 155 0.28 17.14 8.24
N ARG A 156 -0.66 17.07 9.17
CA ARG A 156 -1.05 18.19 10.02
C ARG A 156 0.08 18.59 10.98
N SER A 157 0.75 17.63 11.62
CA SER A 157 1.88 17.88 12.51
C SER A 157 3.03 18.59 11.81
N LEU A 158 3.21 18.35 10.52
CA LEU A 158 4.21 18.98 9.65
C LEU A 158 3.73 20.28 9.01
N GLY A 159 2.47 20.66 9.22
CA GLY A 159 1.90 21.88 8.68
C GLY A 159 1.53 21.81 7.21
N PHE A 160 1.48 20.64 6.58
CA PHE A 160 1.18 20.50 5.14
C PHE A 160 -0.20 21.06 4.78
N GLU A 161 -1.21 20.86 5.64
CA GLU A 161 -2.53 21.48 5.46
C GLU A 161 -2.45 23.01 5.55
N LYS A 162 -1.74 23.52 6.57
CA LYS A 162 -1.61 24.97 6.82
C LYS A 162 -0.96 25.72 5.67
N TYR A 163 -0.02 25.08 4.98
CA TYR A 163 0.78 25.70 3.92
C TYR A 163 0.38 25.24 2.52
N ASP A 164 -0.76 24.54 2.38
CA ASP A 164 -1.25 23.98 1.11
C ASP A 164 -0.20 23.15 0.38
N ARG A 165 0.36 22.18 1.12
CA ARG A 165 1.43 21.26 0.65
C ARG A 165 1.04 19.79 0.79
N LEU A 166 -0.26 19.50 0.83
CA LEU A 166 -0.71 18.10 0.89
C LEU A 166 -0.27 17.32 -0.37
N PRO A 167 0.31 16.14 -0.20
CA PRO A 167 0.64 15.30 -1.34
C PRO A 167 -0.62 14.85 -2.10
N ASN A 168 -0.53 14.81 -3.41
CA ASN A 168 -1.58 14.24 -4.28
C ASN A 168 -1.46 12.72 -4.43
N THR A 169 -0.46 12.11 -3.81
CA THR A 169 -0.21 10.66 -3.83
C THR A 169 -0.61 10.03 -2.52
N ARG A 170 -0.90 8.74 -2.56
CA ARG A 170 -1.12 7.92 -1.35
C ARG A 170 0.20 7.45 -0.79
N SER A 171 0.30 7.42 0.53
CA SER A 171 1.36 6.69 1.22
C SER A 171 1.16 5.19 1.03
N PHE A 172 2.24 4.44 0.82
CA PHE A 172 2.16 3.01 0.60
C PHE A 172 2.60 2.23 1.83
N ALA A 173 1.80 1.22 2.20
CA ALA A 173 2.13 0.27 3.25
C ALA A 173 1.98 -1.16 2.72
N TYR A 174 2.81 -2.09 3.17
CA TYR A 174 2.72 -3.48 2.69
C TYR A 174 3.25 -4.49 3.70
N VAL A 175 2.81 -5.72 3.55
CA VAL A 175 3.30 -6.87 4.30
C VAL A 175 4.65 -7.31 3.77
N ASN A 176 5.56 -7.73 4.67
CA ASN A 176 6.80 -8.42 4.34
C ASN A 176 6.93 -9.73 5.13
N TYR A 177 7.98 -10.51 4.84
CA TYR A 177 8.18 -11.84 5.41
C TYR A 177 9.55 -12.03 6.08
N THR A 178 10.32 -10.96 6.21
CA THR A 178 11.70 -11.03 6.72
C THR A 178 11.95 -10.12 7.90
N TYR A 179 11.55 -8.86 7.81
CA TYR A 179 11.88 -7.83 8.80
C TYR A 179 10.66 -7.48 9.65
N TYR A 180 10.87 -7.16 10.91
CA TYR A 180 9.81 -6.81 11.85
C TYR A 180 8.95 -5.65 11.34
N MET A 181 9.58 -4.52 11.06
CA MET A 181 9.03 -3.36 10.36
C MET A 181 10.17 -2.52 9.81
N PHE A 182 9.92 -1.77 8.76
CA PHE A 182 10.88 -0.82 8.20
C PHE A 182 10.21 0.13 7.21
N GLN A 183 10.82 1.29 7.02
CA GLN A 183 10.55 2.16 5.90
C GLN A 183 11.60 1.92 4.81
N GLY A 184 11.17 1.75 3.57
CA GLY A 184 12.02 1.51 2.41
C GLY A 184 11.62 2.33 1.19
N GLY A 185 12.30 2.08 0.06
CA GLY A 185 12.07 2.82 -1.18
C GLY A 185 10.66 2.70 -1.78
N TYR A 186 9.88 1.70 -1.36
CA TYR A 186 8.50 1.52 -1.81
C TYR A 186 7.47 2.11 -0.83
N GLY A 187 7.78 2.19 0.44
CA GLY A 187 6.85 2.60 1.47
C GLY A 187 7.22 2.04 2.83
N VAL A 188 6.24 1.89 3.71
CA VAL A 188 6.40 1.28 5.02
C VAL A 188 6.00 -0.19 4.98
N SER A 189 6.70 -1.02 5.73
CA SER A 189 6.51 -2.46 5.67
C SER A 189 6.47 -3.10 7.04
N PHE A 190 5.58 -4.09 7.19
CA PHE A 190 5.35 -4.80 8.45
C PHE A 190 5.40 -6.30 8.21
N HIS A 191 6.09 -7.02 9.09
CA HIS A 191 6.14 -8.47 9.00
C HIS A 191 4.73 -9.08 9.08
N HIS A 192 4.46 -10.12 8.28
CA HIS A 192 3.13 -10.74 8.24
C HIS A 192 2.62 -11.20 9.60
N ASN A 193 3.49 -11.52 10.56
CA ASN A 193 3.12 -11.83 11.94
C ASN A 193 2.58 -10.61 12.70
N GLN A 194 2.78 -9.38 12.20
CA GLN A 194 2.26 -8.16 12.79
C GLN A 194 0.84 -7.82 12.30
N GLU A 195 0.31 -8.53 11.32
CA GLU A 195 -1.03 -8.29 10.79
C GLU A 195 -2.12 -8.34 11.88
N GLN A 196 -1.96 -9.20 12.90
CA GLN A 196 -2.89 -9.26 14.04
C GLN A 196 -2.97 -7.95 14.83
N ARG A 197 -1.90 -7.13 14.81
CA ARG A 197 -1.83 -5.82 15.49
C ARG A 197 -2.30 -4.71 14.57
N VAL A 198 -1.73 -4.64 13.38
CA VAL A 198 -1.93 -3.50 12.47
C VAL A 198 -3.27 -3.54 11.71
N LEU A 199 -3.92 -4.71 11.59
CA LEU A 199 -5.23 -4.83 10.93
C LEU A 199 -6.44 -4.67 11.88
N SER A 200 -6.21 -4.50 13.17
CA SER A 200 -7.28 -4.32 14.15
C SER A 200 -7.43 -2.85 14.53
N CYS A 201 -8.54 -2.21 14.14
CA CYS A 201 -8.83 -0.84 14.55
C CYS A 201 -8.81 -0.67 16.06
N LYS A 202 -9.36 -1.64 16.80
CA LYS A 202 -9.35 -1.60 18.27
C LYS A 202 -7.91 -1.53 18.80
N THR A 203 -7.02 -2.41 18.33
CA THR A 203 -5.61 -2.43 18.75
C THR A 203 -4.91 -1.11 18.40
N LEU A 204 -5.18 -0.57 17.21
CA LEU A 204 -4.62 0.71 16.79
C LEU A 204 -5.07 1.86 17.70
N ILE A 205 -6.38 2.07 17.89
CA ILE A 205 -6.89 3.22 18.66
C ILE A 205 -6.59 3.13 20.16
N THR A 206 -6.39 1.94 20.71
CA THR A 206 -5.97 1.76 22.11
C THR A 206 -4.44 1.74 22.26
N ASN A 207 -3.71 1.81 21.15
CA ASN A 207 -2.26 1.63 21.07
C ASN A 207 -1.80 0.36 21.78
N ASP A 208 -2.63 -0.67 21.78
CA ASP A 208 -2.27 -1.96 22.37
C ASP A 208 -1.00 -2.47 21.68
N ASP A 209 -0.03 -2.87 22.49
CA ASP A 209 1.22 -3.44 22.01
C ASP A 209 2.02 -2.47 21.09
N ASP A 210 1.90 -1.16 21.32
CA ASP A 210 2.52 -0.08 20.54
C ASP A 210 2.22 -0.10 19.03
N ALA A 211 1.04 -0.59 18.65
CA ALA A 211 0.68 -0.76 17.25
C ALA A 211 0.69 0.56 16.46
N ILE A 212 0.11 1.62 17.02
CA ILE A 212 0.13 2.97 16.42
C ILE A 212 1.53 3.55 16.40
N TRP A 213 2.29 3.35 17.49
CA TRP A 213 3.66 3.86 17.55
C TRP A 213 4.48 3.32 16.37
N GLY A 214 4.47 2.00 16.15
CA GLY A 214 5.21 1.37 15.07
C GLY A 214 4.80 1.85 13.68
N LEU A 215 3.48 1.91 13.40
CA LEU A 215 2.95 2.44 12.13
C LEU A 215 3.42 3.88 11.90
N SER A 216 3.25 4.74 12.89
CA SER A 216 3.59 6.17 12.79
C SER A 216 5.10 6.40 12.76
N HIS A 217 5.89 5.55 13.41
CA HIS A 217 7.35 5.59 13.36
C HIS A 217 7.85 5.36 11.93
N GLU A 218 7.38 4.31 11.28
CA GLU A 218 7.79 3.99 9.91
C GLU A 218 7.30 5.03 8.91
N TRP A 219 6.04 5.49 9.01
CA TRP A 219 5.57 6.58 8.17
C TRP A 219 6.28 7.91 8.48
N GLY A 220 6.65 8.13 9.74
CA GLY A 220 7.46 9.27 10.15
C GLY A 220 8.78 9.37 9.37
N HIS A 221 9.40 8.24 9.04
CA HIS A 221 10.59 8.23 8.17
C HIS A 221 10.32 8.78 6.77
N GLN A 222 9.13 8.52 6.20
CA GLN A 222 8.74 9.09 4.89
C GLN A 222 8.56 10.61 4.94
N HIS A 223 8.26 11.14 6.12
CA HIS A 223 7.98 12.56 6.33
C HIS A 223 9.15 13.34 6.97
N GLN A 224 10.29 12.70 7.19
CA GLN A 224 11.49 13.37 7.69
C GLN A 224 12.06 14.32 6.65
N MET A 225 11.97 15.61 6.90
CA MET A 225 12.49 16.66 6.01
C MET A 225 13.97 16.90 6.29
N GLN A 226 14.84 16.35 5.47
CA GLN A 226 16.28 16.60 5.55
C GLN A 226 16.64 17.90 4.81
N PRO A 227 17.54 18.73 5.36
CA PRO A 227 18.24 18.58 6.64
C PRO A 227 17.48 19.21 7.83
N TYR A 228 16.27 19.76 7.61
CA TYR A 228 15.62 20.66 8.56
C TYR A 228 15.00 19.97 9.78
N PHE A 229 14.55 18.74 9.63
CA PHE A 229 13.90 17.99 10.69
C PHE A 229 14.57 16.64 11.00
N CYS A 230 15.58 16.25 10.25
CA CYS A 230 16.37 15.04 10.47
C CYS A 230 17.85 15.39 10.47
N TRP A 231 18.44 15.48 11.65
CA TRP A 231 19.88 15.69 11.78
C TRP A 231 20.63 14.36 11.69
N GLY A 232 21.88 14.42 11.26
CA GLY A 232 22.74 13.23 11.21
C GLY A 232 22.77 12.49 12.54
N GLY A 233 22.54 11.19 12.51
CA GLY A 233 22.46 10.33 13.68
C GLY A 233 21.14 10.33 14.46
N LEU A 234 20.15 11.17 14.07
CA LEU A 234 18.84 11.23 14.73
C LEU A 234 17.69 10.72 13.85
N GLY A 235 17.99 9.93 12.82
CA GLY A 235 16.98 9.37 11.92
C GLY A 235 15.89 8.58 12.64
N GLU A 236 16.28 7.78 13.65
CA GLU A 236 15.36 6.97 14.46
C GLU A 236 14.74 7.76 15.64
N VAL A 237 15.03 9.03 15.76
CA VAL A 237 14.56 9.87 16.87
C VAL A 237 13.53 10.89 16.40
N SER A 238 13.83 11.61 15.33
CA SER A 238 12.97 12.70 14.87
C SER A 238 11.62 12.23 14.32
N ASN A 239 11.54 11.03 13.73
CA ASN A 239 10.31 10.40 13.30
C ASN A 239 9.36 10.04 14.46
N ASN A 240 9.87 9.87 15.68
CA ASN A 240 9.04 9.62 16.86
C ASN A 240 8.19 10.82 17.28
N VAL A 241 8.45 12.01 16.74
CA VAL A 241 7.55 13.16 16.93
C VAL A 241 6.19 12.89 16.28
N GLN A 242 6.17 12.26 15.08
CA GLN A 242 4.93 11.84 14.43
C GLN A 242 4.23 10.74 15.23
N SER A 243 4.98 9.75 15.75
CA SER A 243 4.41 8.72 16.60
C SER A 243 3.73 9.31 17.84
N TYR A 244 4.41 10.22 18.52
CA TYR A 244 3.84 10.89 19.70
C TYR A 244 2.60 11.72 19.32
N TYR A 245 2.66 12.47 18.23
CA TYR A 245 1.53 13.27 17.77
C TYR A 245 0.31 12.38 17.46
N ASN A 246 0.50 11.29 16.74
CA ASN A 246 -0.57 10.37 16.40
C ASN A 246 -1.21 9.72 17.63
N ILE A 247 -0.41 9.24 18.59
CA ILE A 247 -0.94 8.66 19.83
C ILE A 247 -1.79 9.65 20.63
N THR A 248 -1.43 10.92 20.63
CA THR A 248 -2.16 11.94 21.39
C THR A 248 -3.43 12.45 20.70
N HIS A 249 -3.69 12.06 19.44
CA HIS A 249 -4.82 12.52 18.62
C HIS A 249 -5.78 11.40 18.22
N MET A 250 -5.46 10.13 18.51
CA MET A 250 -6.35 8.98 18.30
C MET A 250 -7.51 8.86 19.27
#